data_a830da7e6e442c26fc21736eafc56cf1
#
_entry.id   a830da7e6e442c26fc21736eafc56cf1
#
_cell.length_a   1.000
_cell.length_b   1.000
_cell.length_c   1.000
_cell.angle_alpha   90.00
_cell.angle_beta   90.00
_cell.angle_gamma   90.00
#
_symmetry.space_group_name_H-M   'P 1'
#
loop_
_entity.id
_entity.type
_entity.pdbx_description
1 polymer ?
#
loop_
_entity_poly.entity_id
_entity_poly.type
_entity_poly.pdbx_seq_one_letter_code
_entity_poly.pdbx_strand_id
1 'polypeptide(L)'
;MSSDLGKKVREIREAEGLGRQAFCDLINVPKQTLINVETGRSSPSGKLLAEVSKCFSKYTLWLMTDQADESCGQISPEIEKARQTLKQTGTDTD
;
A
#
# COMPACT_ATOMS: atom_id res chain seq x y z
N MET A 1 -14.20 -8.10 -4.36
CA MET A 1 -15.05 -7.86 -3.22
C MET A 1 -14.46 -6.82 -2.32
N SER A 2 -15.33 -6.07 -1.76
CA SER A 2 -14.94 -4.97 -0.91
C SER A 2 -14.14 -5.41 0.31
N SER A 3 -14.28 -6.69 0.69
CA SER A 3 -13.55 -7.23 1.83
C SER A 3 -12.05 -7.15 1.66
N ASP A 4 -11.60 -6.70 0.51
CA ASP A 4 -10.19 -6.72 0.22
C ASP A 4 -9.45 -5.46 0.58
N LEU A 5 -10.09 -4.51 1.27
CA LEU A 5 -9.39 -3.30 1.70
C LEU A 5 -8.20 -3.63 2.58
N GLY A 6 -8.36 -4.57 3.51
CA GLY A 6 -7.24 -4.98 4.34
C GLY A 6 -6.10 -5.59 3.54
N LYS A 7 -6.47 -6.41 2.56
CA LYS A 7 -5.49 -7.01 1.67
C LYS A 7 -4.78 -5.95 0.84
N LYS A 8 -5.51 -4.92 0.41
CA LYS A 8 -4.91 -3.81 -0.33
C LYS A 8 -3.91 -3.05 0.51
N VAL A 9 -4.21 -2.81 1.78
CA VAL A 9 -3.27 -2.17 2.71
C VAL A 9 -1.99 -2.99 2.77
N ARG A 10 -2.11 -4.31 2.86
CA ARG A 10 -0.96 -5.18 2.88
C ARG A 10 -0.15 -5.08 1.58
N GLU A 11 -0.83 -5.04 0.45
CA GLU A 11 -0.15 -4.94 -0.84
C GLU A 11 0.63 -3.65 -0.97
N ILE A 12 0.08 -2.55 -0.46
CA ILE A 12 0.79 -1.28 -0.44
C ILE A 12 2.06 -1.41 0.42
N ARG A 13 1.92 -2.00 1.60
CA ARG A 13 3.06 -2.18 2.50
C ARG A 13 4.15 -2.99 1.83
N GLU A 14 3.77 -4.08 1.18
CA GLU A 14 4.74 -4.95 0.53
C GLU A 14 5.41 -4.28 -0.67
N ALA A 15 4.64 -3.49 -1.42
CA ALA A 15 5.20 -2.77 -2.56
C ALA A 15 6.24 -1.73 -2.12
N GLU A 16 6.06 -1.17 -0.92
CA GLU A 16 7.01 -0.21 -0.37
C GLU A 16 8.19 -0.88 0.33
N GLY A 17 8.18 -2.22 0.40
CA GLY A 17 9.28 -2.96 1.01
C GLY A 17 9.34 -2.82 2.52
N LEU A 18 8.22 -2.57 3.18
CA LEU A 18 8.19 -2.28 4.59
C LEU A 18 7.69 -3.47 5.40
N GLY A 19 8.32 -3.70 6.56
CA GLY A 19 7.77 -4.61 7.55
C GLY A 19 6.61 -3.94 8.26
N ARG A 20 5.88 -4.73 9.06
CA ARG A 20 4.70 -4.22 9.74
C ARG A 20 5.03 -3.11 10.72
N GLN A 21 6.11 -3.25 11.49
CA GLN A 21 6.45 -2.24 12.48
C GLN A 21 6.77 -0.89 11.82
N ALA A 22 7.60 -0.91 10.77
CA ALA A 22 7.95 0.32 10.09
C ALA A 22 6.72 0.99 9.47
N PHE A 23 5.83 0.19 8.89
CA PHE A 23 4.61 0.70 8.30
C PHE A 23 3.70 1.32 9.37
N CYS A 24 3.55 0.63 10.51
CA CYS A 24 2.76 1.14 11.62
C CYS A 24 3.29 2.46 12.16
N ASP A 25 4.61 2.58 12.21
CA ASP A 25 5.22 3.81 12.68
C ASP A 25 4.87 4.99 11.75
N LEU A 26 4.81 4.72 10.45
CA LEU A 26 4.48 5.77 9.49
C LEU A 26 3.01 6.16 9.53
N ILE A 27 2.11 5.20 9.64
CA ILE A 27 0.68 5.49 9.61
C ILE A 27 0.08 5.68 11.01
N ASN A 28 0.94 5.56 12.02
CA ASN A 28 0.56 5.86 13.41
C ASN A 28 -0.60 4.99 13.91
N VAL A 29 -0.50 3.68 13.72
CA VAL A 29 -1.47 2.73 14.27
C VAL A 29 -0.74 1.63 15.01
N PRO A 30 -1.39 0.99 16.00
CA PRO A 30 -0.78 -0.14 16.70
C PRO A 30 -0.55 -1.32 15.75
N LYS A 31 0.53 -2.06 16.00
CA LYS A 31 0.89 -3.19 15.17
C LYS A 31 -0.21 -4.25 15.13
N GLN A 32 -0.85 -4.51 16.28
CA GLN A 32 -1.92 -5.50 16.35
C GLN A 32 -3.10 -5.09 15.48
N THR A 33 -3.39 -3.80 15.42
CA THR A 33 -4.44 -3.29 14.54
C THR A 33 -4.13 -3.61 13.09
N LEU A 34 -2.89 -3.39 12.67
CA LEU A 34 -2.49 -3.68 11.30
C LEU A 34 -2.59 -5.19 11.02
N ILE A 35 -2.13 -6.02 11.96
CA ILE A 35 -2.20 -7.47 11.78
C ILE A 35 -3.66 -7.90 11.60
N ASN A 36 -4.57 -7.38 12.41
CA ASN A 36 -5.98 -7.73 12.32
C ASN A 36 -6.58 -7.31 10.99
N VAL A 37 -6.20 -6.14 10.51
CA VAL A 37 -6.68 -5.64 9.22
C VAL A 37 -6.14 -6.51 8.08
N GLU A 38 -4.84 -6.79 8.08
CA GLU A 38 -4.22 -7.54 6.99
C GLU A 38 -4.67 -8.99 6.94
N THR A 39 -5.02 -9.56 8.08
CA THR A 39 -5.47 -10.95 8.13
C THR A 39 -6.97 -11.11 7.99
N GLY A 40 -7.70 -10.01 7.84
CA GLY A 40 -9.14 -10.05 7.62
C GLY A 40 -9.96 -10.19 8.89
N ARG A 41 -9.33 -10.07 10.05
CA ARG A 41 -10.05 -10.16 11.31
C ARG A 41 -10.89 -8.92 11.58
N SER A 42 -10.46 -7.78 11.09
CA SER A 42 -11.24 -6.57 11.18
C SER A 42 -11.06 -5.75 9.92
N SER A 43 -12.07 -4.92 9.63
CA SER A 43 -12.01 -4.02 8.49
C SER A 43 -11.17 -2.80 8.85
N PRO A 44 -10.43 -2.23 7.90
CA PRO A 44 -9.70 -1.01 8.17
C PRO A 44 -10.66 0.13 8.46
N SER A 45 -10.33 0.93 9.48
CA SER A 45 -11.15 2.09 9.81
C SER A 45 -10.90 3.20 8.78
N GLY A 46 -11.81 4.16 8.73
CA GLY A 46 -11.61 5.33 7.89
C GLY A 46 -10.34 6.08 8.27
N LYS A 47 -10.03 6.13 9.56
CA LYS A 47 -8.80 6.76 10.04
C LYS A 47 -7.57 6.05 9.49
N LEU A 48 -7.54 4.73 9.53
CA LEU A 48 -6.42 3.96 9.01
C LEU A 48 -6.25 4.21 7.52
N LEU A 49 -7.34 4.16 6.77
CA LEU A 49 -7.30 4.39 5.33
C LEU A 49 -6.81 5.81 5.02
N ALA A 50 -7.24 6.78 5.81
CA ALA A 50 -6.79 8.16 5.63
C ALA A 50 -5.30 8.30 5.87
N GLU A 51 -4.78 7.63 6.91
CA GLU A 51 -3.35 7.71 7.20
C GLU A 51 -2.52 7.03 6.11
N VAL A 52 -2.99 5.90 5.61
CA VAL A 52 -2.30 5.23 4.49
C VAL A 52 -2.29 6.15 3.27
N SER A 53 -3.41 6.80 2.98
CA SER A 53 -3.50 7.71 1.84
C SER A 53 -2.60 8.93 2.00
N LYS A 54 -2.44 9.44 3.22
CA LYS A 54 -1.55 10.57 3.46
C LYS A 54 -0.09 10.19 3.29
N CYS A 55 0.30 9.04 3.81
CA CYS A 55 1.69 8.60 3.76
C CYS A 55 2.09 8.06 2.40
N PHE A 56 1.14 7.47 1.69
CA PHE A 56 1.40 6.82 0.41
C PHE A 56 0.35 7.28 -0.60
N SER A 57 0.29 8.57 -0.83
CA SER A 57 -0.79 9.18 -1.60
C SER A 57 -0.88 8.66 -3.04
N LYS A 58 0.22 8.14 -3.58
CA LYS A 58 0.22 7.61 -4.94
C LYS A 58 -0.69 6.40 -5.10
N TYR A 59 -1.11 5.75 -4.02
CA TYR A 59 -2.00 4.59 -4.08
C TYR A 59 -3.45 4.92 -3.74
N THR A 60 -3.76 6.17 -3.46
CA THR A 60 -5.09 6.52 -2.93
C THR A 60 -6.22 6.09 -3.86
N LEU A 61 -6.09 6.40 -5.14
CA LEU A 61 -7.13 6.05 -6.11
C LEU A 61 -7.30 4.54 -6.18
N TRP A 62 -6.20 3.80 -6.26
CA TRP A 62 -6.26 2.36 -6.33
C TRP A 62 -6.85 1.75 -5.06
N LEU A 63 -6.46 2.27 -3.89
CA LEU A 63 -6.94 1.76 -2.61
C LEU A 63 -8.45 1.85 -2.52
N MET A 64 -9.02 2.93 -2.99
CA MET A 64 -10.44 3.19 -2.83
C MET A 64 -11.29 2.70 -4.02
N THR A 65 -10.71 2.57 -5.20
CA THR A 65 -11.50 2.30 -6.41
C THR A 65 -10.97 1.18 -7.28
N ASP A 66 -9.84 0.58 -6.96
CA ASP A 66 -9.16 -0.44 -7.79
C ASP A 66 -8.62 0.12 -9.11
N GLN A 67 -8.61 1.43 -9.27
CA GLN A 67 -8.17 2.05 -10.51
C GLN A 67 -6.84 2.76 -10.30
N ALA A 68 -6.12 2.99 -11.39
CA ALA A 68 -4.90 3.77 -11.37
C ALA A 68 -4.94 4.73 -12.56
N ASP A 69 -4.25 5.86 -12.40
CA ASP A 69 -4.16 6.86 -13.45
C ASP A 69 -2.75 7.45 -13.39
N GLU A 70 -1.87 6.86 -14.17
CA GLU A 70 -0.47 7.24 -14.13
C GLU A 70 -0.25 8.69 -14.57
N SER A 71 -1.17 9.22 -15.37
CA SER A 71 -1.05 10.61 -15.81
C SER A 71 -1.20 11.59 -14.64
N CYS A 72 -1.89 11.19 -13.58
CA CYS A 72 -2.02 11.99 -12.35
C CYS A 72 -1.10 11.51 -11.25
N GLY A 73 -0.22 10.57 -11.51
CA GLY A 73 0.65 10.02 -10.48
C GLY A 73 -0.02 9.02 -9.57
N GLN A 74 -1.18 8.49 -9.96
CA GLN A 74 -1.88 7.49 -9.15
C GLN A 74 -1.59 6.09 -9.71
N ILE A 75 -0.99 5.25 -8.89
CA ILE A 75 -0.53 3.94 -9.31
C ILE A 75 -1.07 2.86 -8.39
N SER A 76 -0.83 1.60 -8.78
CA SER A 76 -1.15 0.44 -7.95
C SER A 76 0.15 -0.16 -7.42
N PRO A 77 0.06 -1.02 -6.39
CA PRO A 77 1.26 -1.75 -5.95
C PRO A 77 1.90 -2.56 -7.06
N GLU A 78 1.10 -3.10 -7.96
CA GLU A 78 1.63 -3.85 -9.09
C GLU A 78 2.49 -2.98 -10.00
N ILE A 79 2.03 -1.76 -10.28
CA ILE A 79 2.79 -0.80 -11.08
C ILE A 79 4.08 -0.44 -10.36
N GLU A 80 4.01 -0.21 -9.06
CA GLU A 80 5.20 0.14 -8.30
C GLU A 80 6.23 -0.99 -8.31
N LYS A 81 5.78 -2.22 -8.14
CA LYS A 81 6.69 -3.37 -8.17
C LYS A 81 7.34 -3.53 -9.54
N ALA A 82 6.57 -3.31 -10.59
CA ALA A 82 7.11 -3.37 -11.95
C ALA A 82 8.16 -2.29 -12.17
N ARG A 83 7.92 -1.08 -11.67
CA ARG A 83 8.89 0.01 -11.77
C ARG A 83 10.19 -0.31 -11.04
N GLN A 84 10.07 -0.91 -9.85
CA GLN A 84 11.24 -1.29 -9.08
C GLN A 84 12.05 -2.36 -9.80
N THR A 85 11.39 -3.31 -10.41
CA THR A 85 12.07 -4.37 -11.18
C THR A 85 12.82 -3.77 -12.37
N LEU A 86 12.19 -2.88 -13.11
CA LEU A 86 12.82 -2.22 -14.24
C LEU A 86 14.03 -1.40 -13.81
N LYS A 87 13.90 -0.72 -12.68
CA LYS A 87 14.97 0.11 -12.17
C LYS A 87 16.17 -0.75 -11.79
N GLN A 88 15.93 -1.90 -11.15
CA GLN A 88 17.00 -2.82 -10.80
C GLN A 88 17.69 -3.36 -12.05
N THR A 89 16.91 -3.73 -13.04
CA THR A 89 17.46 -4.24 -14.29
C THR A 89 18.34 -3.20 -14.95
N GLY A 90 17.88 -1.97 -14.98
CA GLY A 90 18.68 -0.88 -15.56
C GLY A 90 19.98 -0.68 -14.81
N THR A 91 19.97 -0.82 -13.49
CA THR A 91 21.17 -0.70 -12.70
C THR A 91 22.16 -1.80 -12.99
N ASP A 92 21.66 -3.00 -13.21
CA ASP A 92 22.50 -4.16 -13.43
C ASP A 92 23.26 -4.11 -14.74
N THR A 93 22.77 -3.37 -15.71
CA THR A 93 23.43 -3.31 -17.00
C THR A 93 24.70 -2.49 -16.98
N ASP A 94 24.89 -1.76 -15.93
CA ASP A 94 26.12 -0.98 -15.79
C ASP A 94 27.29 -1.89 -15.45
#